data_2a24edafe4ce29e90aa8b315df70a370
#
_entry.id   2a24edafe4ce29e90aa8b315df70a370
#
_cell.length_a   1.000
_cell.length_b   1.000
_cell.length_c   1.000
_cell.angle_alpha   90.00
_cell.angle_beta   90.00
_cell.angle_gamma   90.00
#
_symmetry.space_group_name_H-M   'P 1'
#
loop_
_entity.id
_entity.type
_entity.pdbx_description
1 polymer ?
#
loop_
_entity_poly.entity_id
_entity_poly.type
_entity_poly.pdbx_seq_one_letter_code
_entity_poly.pdbx_strand_id
1 'polypeptide(L)'
;MIVRAQHCCAPTGKPIMPYKITLLPGDGIGPEVIACAEQVLRVLPLEFEFTRAEIGFDAYERLGTPLPDATLQSIRSSHAALFGAVTTPPNLPGYFSPVVRMRQKLDLYANLRPIRSTPHPSSRPGIDLLIVRENTEGLYSGLERLEDDGNRAITERVITRKGSERIIRKAFDLARQTGRKKAHVVHKANVLRQTCGLFRAVALEIAREYPEIEMLEMLVDTCAMELVRAPEQFEVIVTTNLFGDILSDEACMFVGGLGVAASGNIGTAAAVFEPVHGSAPPLVGTGKANPTATFLATAMMLEHLGETEQASRLRNAVESCIAAGQVTPDLGGALTTDGMTRKVIGILG
;
A
#
# COMPACT_ATOMS: atom_id res chain seq x y z
N MET A 1 25.94 51.80 18.18
CA MET A 1 24.56 52.00 17.70
C MET A 1 24.40 51.12 16.49
N ILE A 2 23.94 49.89 16.68
CA ILE A 2 23.79 48.86 15.61
C ILE A 2 22.30 48.68 15.39
N VAL A 3 21.84 49.15 14.23
CA VAL A 3 20.45 49.02 13.81
C VAL A 3 20.23 47.55 13.32
N ARG A 4 19.40 46.81 14.06
CA ARG A 4 18.90 45.51 13.61
C ARG A 4 17.86 45.73 12.54
N ALA A 5 18.14 45.29 11.30
CA ALA A 5 17.16 45.15 10.27
C ALA A 5 16.24 43.95 10.59
N GLN A 6 14.98 44.22 10.92
CA GLN A 6 13.93 43.24 11.00
C GLN A 6 13.59 42.80 9.57
N HIS A 7 13.95 41.58 9.20
CA HIS A 7 13.42 40.94 7.99
C HIS A 7 11.99 40.48 8.29
N CYS A 8 11.05 41.29 7.86
CA CYS A 8 9.64 40.94 7.76
C CYS A 8 9.49 40.01 6.54
N CYS A 9 9.47 38.70 6.73
CA CYS A 9 9.07 37.78 5.69
C CYS A 9 7.58 37.96 5.42
N ALA A 10 7.24 38.64 4.32
CA ALA A 10 5.90 38.60 3.78
C ALA A 10 5.61 37.15 3.31
N PRO A 11 4.39 36.61 3.56
CA PRO A 11 4.01 35.32 3.00
C PRO A 11 3.88 35.46 1.48
N THR A 12 4.76 34.82 0.74
CA THR A 12 4.63 34.66 -0.71
C THR A 12 3.48 33.68 -0.96
N GLY A 13 2.26 34.19 -0.99
CA GLY A 13 1.06 33.44 -1.32
C GLY A 13 1.07 33.02 -2.78
N LYS A 14 1.70 31.89 -3.11
CA LYS A 14 1.30 31.14 -4.30
C LYS A 14 -0.16 30.69 -4.06
N PRO A 15 -1.07 30.82 -5.03
CA PRO A 15 -2.38 30.21 -4.90
C PRO A 15 -2.18 28.71 -4.69
N ILE A 16 -2.60 28.22 -3.53
CA ILE A 16 -2.55 26.78 -3.20
C ILE A 16 -3.60 26.15 -4.11
N MET A 17 -3.16 25.47 -5.16
CA MET A 17 -4.06 24.68 -6.00
C MET A 17 -4.49 23.46 -5.19
N PRO A 18 -5.80 23.17 -5.12
CA PRO A 18 -6.27 22.02 -4.36
C PRO A 18 -5.70 20.71 -4.89
N TYR A 19 -5.37 19.79 -4.00
CA TYR A 19 -5.00 18.44 -4.37
C TYR A 19 -6.21 17.69 -4.91
N LYS A 20 -6.16 17.26 -6.17
CA LYS A 20 -7.19 16.42 -6.77
C LYS A 20 -6.99 14.98 -6.33
N ILE A 21 -7.97 14.43 -5.62
CA ILE A 21 -7.94 13.06 -5.10
C ILE A 21 -9.14 12.30 -5.62
N THR A 22 -8.87 11.15 -6.27
CA THR A 22 -9.93 10.19 -6.61
C THR A 22 -10.18 9.27 -5.42
N LEU A 23 -11.43 9.25 -4.95
CA LEU A 23 -11.90 8.32 -3.93
C LEU A 23 -12.56 7.12 -4.61
N LEU A 24 -12.08 5.92 -4.29
CA LEU A 24 -12.54 4.63 -4.80
C LEU A 24 -13.13 3.83 -3.65
N PRO A 25 -14.39 4.04 -3.25
CA PRO A 25 -14.98 3.33 -2.13
C PRO A 25 -14.95 1.81 -2.29
N GLY A 26 -15.33 1.30 -3.48
CA GLY A 26 -15.42 -0.12 -3.75
C GLY A 26 -16.58 -0.77 -3.00
N ASP A 27 -16.36 -2.00 -2.52
CA ASP A 27 -17.36 -2.88 -1.95
C ASP A 27 -17.23 -3.04 -0.44
N GLY A 28 -18.26 -3.58 0.18
CA GLY A 28 -18.23 -4.03 1.57
C GLY A 28 -18.01 -2.90 2.57
N ILE A 29 -16.95 -3.00 3.39
CA ILE A 29 -16.56 -1.93 4.33
C ILE A 29 -15.85 -0.75 3.66
N GLY A 30 -15.48 -0.86 2.39
CA GLY A 30 -14.74 0.16 1.67
C GLY A 30 -15.39 1.55 1.69
N PRO A 31 -16.71 1.68 1.41
CA PRO A 31 -17.41 2.97 1.53
C PRO A 31 -17.30 3.61 2.92
N GLU A 32 -17.37 2.81 3.99
CA GLU A 32 -17.31 3.25 5.38
C GLU A 32 -15.90 3.81 5.69
N VAL A 33 -14.84 3.05 5.39
CA VAL A 33 -13.46 3.46 5.71
C VAL A 33 -12.96 4.62 4.84
N ILE A 34 -13.42 4.72 3.59
CA ILE A 34 -13.10 5.88 2.72
C ILE A 34 -13.81 7.15 3.21
N ALA A 35 -15.05 7.04 3.69
CA ALA A 35 -15.74 8.18 4.30
C ALA A 35 -14.99 8.69 5.55
N CYS A 36 -14.42 7.80 6.35
CA CYS A 36 -13.56 8.16 7.48
C CYS A 36 -12.29 8.89 7.04
N ALA A 37 -11.61 8.40 6.00
CA ALA A 37 -10.42 9.05 5.46
C ALA A 37 -10.73 10.44 4.89
N GLU A 38 -11.85 10.60 4.19
CA GLU A 38 -12.31 11.89 3.69
C GLU A 38 -12.55 12.90 4.84
N GLN A 39 -13.20 12.46 5.94
CA GLN A 39 -13.39 13.31 7.13
C GLN A 39 -12.05 13.77 7.72
N VAL A 40 -11.07 12.86 7.84
CA VAL A 40 -9.73 13.18 8.34
C VAL A 40 -9.02 14.18 7.42
N LEU A 41 -9.09 14.00 6.10
CA LEU A 41 -8.46 14.93 5.15
C LEU A 41 -9.08 16.33 5.24
N ARG A 42 -10.39 16.45 5.47
CA ARG A 42 -11.10 17.74 5.55
C ARG A 42 -10.73 18.60 6.77
N VAL A 43 -10.11 18.02 7.81
CA VAL A 43 -9.68 18.78 9.00
C VAL A 43 -8.20 19.19 8.93
N LEU A 44 -7.46 18.68 7.94
CA LEU A 44 -6.08 19.10 7.70
C LEU A 44 -6.03 20.49 7.07
N PRO A 45 -4.98 21.29 7.34
CA PRO A 45 -4.81 22.64 6.76
C PRO A 45 -4.35 22.58 5.29
N LEU A 46 -5.05 21.79 4.47
CA LEU A 46 -4.78 21.56 3.04
C LEU A 46 -6.10 21.65 2.27
N GLU A 47 -6.03 22.05 1.01
CA GLU A 47 -7.19 22.08 0.13
C GLU A 47 -7.24 20.83 -0.75
N PHE A 48 -8.40 20.15 -0.75
CA PHE A 48 -8.64 18.95 -1.53
C PHE A 48 -9.90 19.09 -2.41
N GLU A 49 -9.77 18.62 -3.64
CA GLU A 49 -10.89 18.40 -4.56
C GLU A 49 -11.09 16.89 -4.71
N PHE A 50 -12.23 16.39 -4.22
CA PHE A 50 -12.53 14.95 -4.23
C PHE A 50 -13.42 14.60 -5.43
N THR A 51 -13.01 13.57 -6.19
CA THR A 51 -13.83 12.91 -7.20
C THR A 51 -14.09 11.48 -6.78
N ARG A 52 -15.36 11.06 -6.69
CA ARG A 52 -15.71 9.65 -6.43
C ARG A 52 -15.80 8.89 -7.74
N ALA A 53 -15.20 7.70 -7.79
CA ALA A 53 -15.26 6.82 -8.94
C ALA A 53 -15.57 5.38 -8.51
N GLU A 54 -16.17 4.62 -9.40
CA GLU A 54 -16.73 3.30 -9.11
C GLU A 54 -15.74 2.19 -9.45
N ILE A 55 -15.64 1.19 -8.57
CA ILE A 55 -14.80 0.00 -8.73
C ILE A 55 -15.39 -1.14 -7.89
N GLY A 56 -15.23 -2.38 -8.34
CA GLY A 56 -15.60 -3.54 -7.55
C GLY A 56 -16.82 -4.28 -8.06
N PHE A 57 -17.38 -5.11 -7.21
CA PHE A 57 -18.50 -5.99 -7.55
C PHE A 57 -19.80 -5.21 -7.73
N ASP A 58 -20.06 -4.21 -6.87
CA ASP A 58 -21.23 -3.35 -7.00
C ASP A 58 -21.22 -2.57 -8.32
N ALA A 59 -20.05 -2.15 -8.80
CA ALA A 59 -19.88 -1.52 -10.11
C ALA A 59 -20.17 -2.52 -11.23
N TYR A 60 -19.72 -3.77 -11.10
CA TYR A 60 -19.99 -4.82 -12.06
C TYR A 60 -21.49 -5.10 -12.20
N GLU A 61 -22.22 -5.22 -11.10
CA GLU A 61 -23.67 -5.48 -11.13
C GLU A 61 -24.44 -4.35 -11.81
N ARG A 62 -24.03 -3.10 -11.64
CA ARG A 62 -24.74 -1.93 -12.21
C ARG A 62 -24.29 -1.58 -13.63
N LEU A 63 -23.00 -1.72 -13.94
CA LEU A 63 -22.38 -1.19 -15.15
C LEU A 63 -21.86 -2.29 -16.09
N GLY A 64 -21.92 -3.57 -15.68
CA GLY A 64 -21.41 -4.72 -16.45
C GLY A 64 -19.87 -4.80 -16.45
N THR A 65 -19.16 -3.96 -15.69
CA THR A 65 -17.70 -4.01 -15.55
C THR A 65 -17.28 -3.65 -14.14
N PRO A 66 -16.35 -4.41 -13.53
CA PRO A 66 -15.85 -4.09 -12.18
C PRO A 66 -14.83 -2.93 -12.18
N LEU A 67 -14.39 -2.46 -13.34
CA LEU A 67 -13.45 -1.35 -13.50
C LEU A 67 -13.83 -0.52 -14.74
N PRO A 68 -14.69 0.49 -14.58
CA PRO A 68 -15.05 1.40 -15.67
C PRO A 68 -13.85 2.21 -16.17
N ASP A 69 -13.80 2.50 -17.47
CA ASP A 69 -12.76 3.35 -18.07
C ASP A 69 -12.76 4.78 -17.48
N ALA A 70 -13.94 5.29 -17.11
CA ALA A 70 -14.06 6.57 -16.41
C ALA A 70 -13.30 6.59 -15.09
N THR A 71 -13.26 5.47 -14.37
CA THR A 71 -12.47 5.33 -13.12
C THR A 71 -10.97 5.43 -13.40
N LEU A 72 -10.48 4.74 -14.44
CA LEU A 72 -9.08 4.85 -14.85
C LEU A 72 -8.71 6.27 -15.27
N GLN A 73 -9.61 6.97 -15.97
CA GLN A 73 -9.41 8.37 -16.35
C GLN A 73 -9.38 9.30 -15.13
N SER A 74 -10.28 9.11 -14.17
CA SER A 74 -10.31 9.86 -12.92
C SER A 74 -8.98 9.74 -12.17
N ILE A 75 -8.47 8.50 -12.01
CA ILE A 75 -7.18 8.27 -11.34
C ILE A 75 -6.03 8.97 -12.10
N ARG A 76 -5.98 8.87 -13.44
CA ARG A 76 -4.93 9.52 -14.24
C ARG A 76 -4.94 11.04 -14.16
N SER A 77 -6.10 11.65 -13.96
CA SER A 77 -6.27 13.10 -13.87
C SER A 77 -6.11 13.66 -12.46
N SER A 78 -5.97 12.79 -11.47
CA SER A 78 -5.78 13.14 -10.06
C SER A 78 -4.31 13.09 -9.66
N HIS A 79 -3.95 13.79 -8.57
CA HIS A 79 -2.61 13.72 -7.98
C HIS A 79 -2.37 12.37 -7.29
N ALA A 80 -3.44 11.78 -6.72
CA ALA A 80 -3.44 10.45 -6.14
C ALA A 80 -4.87 9.91 -6.02
N ALA A 81 -5.01 8.61 -5.71
CA ALA A 81 -6.28 8.01 -5.36
C ALA A 81 -6.21 7.30 -4.00
N LEU A 82 -7.33 7.31 -3.27
CA LEU A 82 -7.57 6.47 -2.11
C LEU A 82 -8.59 5.39 -2.47
N PHE A 83 -8.24 4.16 -2.19
CA PHE A 83 -9.06 3.00 -2.49
C PHE A 83 -9.43 2.25 -1.19
N GLY A 84 -10.70 1.88 -1.06
CA GLY A 84 -11.23 1.16 0.10
C GLY A 84 -10.99 -0.34 0.00
N ALA A 85 -11.93 -1.06 -0.62
CA ALA A 85 -11.81 -2.50 -0.78
C ALA A 85 -12.69 -2.99 -1.93
N VAL A 86 -12.45 -4.20 -2.42
CA VAL A 86 -13.34 -4.88 -3.37
C VAL A 86 -13.57 -6.34 -2.99
N THR A 87 -14.69 -6.85 -3.46
CA THR A 87 -15.04 -8.27 -3.41
C THR A 87 -14.69 -8.90 -4.76
N THR A 88 -13.98 -10.01 -4.74
CA THR A 88 -13.74 -10.84 -5.94
C THR A 88 -14.53 -12.12 -5.78
N PRO A 89 -15.72 -12.25 -6.43
CA PRO A 89 -16.53 -13.46 -6.33
C PRO A 89 -15.78 -14.65 -6.93
N PRO A 90 -15.74 -15.80 -6.25
CA PRO A 90 -15.21 -17.00 -6.86
C PRO A 90 -16.12 -17.49 -7.99
N ASN A 91 -15.53 -17.95 -9.08
CA ASN A 91 -16.24 -18.65 -10.17
C ASN A 91 -17.34 -17.84 -10.90
N LEU A 92 -17.23 -16.51 -10.97
CA LEU A 92 -18.12 -15.70 -11.79
C LEU A 92 -17.55 -15.57 -13.20
N PRO A 93 -18.18 -16.21 -14.22
CA PRO A 93 -17.70 -16.14 -15.59
C PRO A 93 -17.61 -14.69 -16.10
N GLY A 94 -16.48 -14.34 -16.71
CA GLY A 94 -16.26 -12.99 -17.26
C GLY A 94 -15.87 -11.93 -16.22
N TYR A 95 -15.92 -12.24 -14.94
CA TYR A 95 -15.42 -11.33 -13.89
C TYR A 95 -13.88 -11.39 -13.79
N PHE A 96 -13.26 -10.25 -13.66
CA PHE A 96 -11.82 -10.14 -13.43
C PHE A 96 -11.55 -9.30 -12.16
N SER A 97 -10.43 -9.55 -11.51
CA SER A 97 -10.03 -8.71 -10.36
C SER A 97 -9.79 -7.25 -10.81
N PRO A 98 -10.61 -6.29 -10.36
CA PRO A 98 -10.45 -4.91 -10.76
C PRO A 98 -9.13 -4.32 -10.25
N VAL A 99 -8.63 -4.77 -9.11
CA VAL A 99 -7.34 -4.32 -8.54
C VAL A 99 -6.18 -4.73 -9.42
N VAL A 100 -6.11 -6.00 -9.82
CA VAL A 100 -5.06 -6.51 -10.72
C VAL A 100 -5.09 -5.76 -12.05
N ARG A 101 -6.29 -5.61 -12.63
CA ARG A 101 -6.47 -4.89 -13.90
C ARG A 101 -6.10 -3.41 -13.79
N MET A 102 -6.46 -2.74 -12.70
CA MET A 102 -6.11 -1.35 -12.42
C MET A 102 -4.58 -1.18 -12.35
N ARG A 103 -3.90 -2.04 -11.61
CA ARG A 103 -2.42 -2.04 -11.49
C ARG A 103 -1.75 -2.18 -12.85
N GLN A 104 -2.24 -3.08 -13.70
CA GLN A 104 -1.73 -3.28 -15.06
C GLN A 104 -2.03 -2.07 -15.98
N LYS A 105 -3.29 -1.57 -15.99
CA LYS A 105 -3.74 -0.50 -16.89
C LYS A 105 -3.12 0.86 -16.56
N LEU A 106 -2.78 1.10 -15.30
CA LEU A 106 -2.14 2.33 -14.82
C LEU A 106 -0.62 2.18 -14.62
N ASP A 107 -0.06 1.01 -14.96
CA ASP A 107 1.35 0.65 -14.74
C ASP A 107 1.82 0.95 -13.31
N LEU A 108 1.03 0.57 -12.31
CA LEU A 108 1.35 0.70 -10.90
C LEU A 108 2.34 -0.40 -10.48
N TYR A 109 3.57 -0.29 -10.95
CA TYR A 109 4.55 -1.36 -10.93
C TYR A 109 5.13 -1.68 -9.55
N ALA A 110 5.06 -0.76 -8.60
CA ALA A 110 5.59 -0.95 -7.26
C ALA A 110 4.48 -0.90 -6.22
N ASN A 111 4.29 -1.97 -5.45
CA ASN A 111 3.45 -1.97 -4.26
C ASN A 111 4.35 -1.84 -3.04
N LEU A 112 4.18 -0.75 -2.30
CA LEU A 112 4.94 -0.41 -1.11
C LEU A 112 4.13 -0.79 0.13
N ARG A 113 4.66 -1.67 0.97
CA ARG A 113 4.02 -2.16 2.19
C ARG A 113 4.94 -1.91 3.39
N PRO A 114 4.81 -0.76 4.08
CA PRO A 114 5.53 -0.53 5.32
C PRO A 114 4.96 -1.41 6.44
N ILE A 115 5.83 -2.08 7.14
CA ILE A 115 5.53 -2.92 8.30
C ILE A 115 6.25 -2.29 9.48
N ARG A 116 5.50 -1.64 10.34
CA ARG A 116 6.04 -0.88 11.47
C ARG A 116 5.31 -1.24 12.76
N SER A 117 6.09 -1.47 13.82
CA SER A 117 5.52 -1.70 15.15
C SER A 117 4.56 -0.59 15.54
N THR A 118 3.42 -0.98 16.10
CA THR A 118 2.42 -0.06 16.66
C THR A 118 2.46 -0.13 18.19
N PRO A 119 2.01 0.89 18.92
CA PRO A 119 1.95 0.86 20.38
C PRO A 119 0.77 0.01 20.89
N HIS A 120 0.57 -1.16 20.31
CA HIS A 120 -0.47 -2.13 20.70
C HIS A 120 0.15 -3.36 21.34
N PRO A 121 -0.44 -3.98 22.39
CA PRO A 121 0.12 -5.16 23.04
C PRO A 121 0.35 -6.37 22.13
N SER A 122 -0.42 -6.51 21.05
CA SER A 122 -0.23 -7.58 20.04
C SER A 122 0.87 -7.25 19.03
N SER A 123 1.40 -6.04 19.02
CA SER A 123 2.46 -5.64 18.12
C SER A 123 3.83 -6.01 18.69
N ARG A 124 4.63 -6.71 17.91
CA ARG A 124 6.01 -7.01 18.25
C ARG A 124 6.86 -5.75 18.16
N PRO A 125 7.64 -5.38 19.18
CA PRO A 125 8.42 -4.14 19.19
C PRO A 125 9.62 -4.20 18.24
N GLY A 126 10.12 -3.04 17.81
CA GLY A 126 11.37 -2.90 17.06
C GLY A 126 11.31 -3.22 15.58
N ILE A 127 10.13 -3.43 15.01
CA ILE A 127 9.97 -3.68 13.58
C ILE A 127 9.77 -2.36 12.84
N ASP A 128 10.61 -2.09 11.85
CA ASP A 128 10.46 -1.00 10.88
C ASP A 128 11.07 -1.45 9.54
N LEU A 129 10.32 -2.23 8.78
CA LEU A 129 10.74 -2.73 7.47
C LEU A 129 9.78 -2.26 6.36
N LEU A 130 10.30 -2.18 5.15
CA LEU A 130 9.54 -1.86 3.95
C LEU A 130 9.61 -3.02 2.96
N ILE A 131 8.47 -3.60 2.61
CA ILE A 131 8.38 -4.57 1.52
C ILE A 131 8.03 -3.82 0.22
N VAL A 132 8.90 -3.96 -0.77
CA VAL A 132 8.77 -3.40 -2.11
C VAL A 132 8.47 -4.56 -3.06
N ARG A 133 7.18 -4.73 -3.35
CA ARG A 133 6.63 -5.82 -4.16
C ARG A 133 6.48 -5.37 -5.61
N GLU A 134 7.02 -6.13 -6.58
CA GLU A 134 6.64 -5.99 -7.98
C GLU A 134 5.13 -6.25 -8.12
N ASN A 135 4.44 -5.52 -9.00
CA ASN A 135 2.98 -5.45 -8.89
C ASN A 135 2.22 -5.64 -10.23
N THR A 136 2.91 -5.91 -11.34
CA THR A 136 2.29 -5.94 -12.68
C THR A 136 2.57 -7.20 -13.50
N GLU A 137 3.52 -8.02 -13.07
CA GLU A 137 3.92 -9.24 -13.78
C GLU A 137 3.94 -10.48 -12.86
N GLY A 138 4.65 -11.50 -13.21
CA GLY A 138 4.73 -12.75 -12.47
C GLY A 138 3.57 -13.68 -12.77
N LEU A 139 3.04 -14.36 -11.77
CA LEU A 139 1.84 -15.20 -11.88
C LEU A 139 0.56 -14.37 -12.04
N TYR A 140 0.60 -13.08 -11.66
CA TYR A 140 -0.49 -12.13 -11.86
C TYR A 140 -0.61 -11.62 -13.31
N SER A 141 0.23 -12.10 -14.23
CA SER A 141 0.05 -11.88 -15.69
C SER A 141 -1.24 -12.48 -16.22
N GLY A 142 -1.82 -13.46 -15.52
CA GLY A 142 -3.09 -14.09 -15.88
C GLY A 142 -3.00 -15.01 -17.10
N LEU A 143 -1.79 -15.49 -17.42
CA LEU A 143 -1.58 -16.43 -18.53
C LEU A 143 -1.79 -17.87 -18.05
N GLU A 144 -3.03 -18.30 -18.11
CA GLU A 144 -3.45 -19.62 -17.62
C GLU A 144 -4.18 -20.41 -18.71
N ARG A 145 -4.02 -21.73 -18.67
CA ARG A 145 -4.75 -22.64 -19.54
C ARG A 145 -4.96 -24.01 -18.90
N LEU A 146 -6.03 -24.65 -19.30
CA LEU A 146 -6.27 -26.08 -19.04
C LEU A 146 -5.88 -26.89 -20.26
N GLU A 147 -5.28 -28.04 -20.04
CA GLU A 147 -4.90 -29.04 -21.03
C GLU A 147 -5.46 -30.43 -20.61
N ASP A 148 -5.38 -31.41 -21.47
CA ASP A 148 -5.78 -32.80 -21.19
C ASP A 148 -7.22 -32.89 -20.61
N ASP A 149 -8.22 -32.27 -21.33
CA ASP A 149 -9.63 -32.21 -20.92
C ASP A 149 -9.85 -31.74 -19.47
N GLY A 150 -9.04 -30.77 -19.03
CA GLY A 150 -9.11 -30.19 -17.68
C GLY A 150 -8.29 -30.91 -16.61
N ASN A 151 -7.61 -31.99 -16.98
CA ASN A 151 -6.76 -32.74 -16.02
C ASN A 151 -5.40 -32.09 -15.78
N ARG A 152 -5.02 -31.08 -16.57
CA ARG A 152 -3.74 -30.38 -16.42
C ARG A 152 -3.96 -28.86 -16.50
N ALA A 153 -3.61 -28.19 -15.41
CA ALA A 153 -3.65 -26.73 -15.34
C ALA A 153 -2.22 -26.17 -15.44
N ILE A 154 -2.04 -25.13 -16.24
CA ILE A 154 -0.77 -24.44 -16.44
C ILE A 154 -0.95 -22.96 -16.24
N THR A 155 -0.09 -22.36 -15.38
CA THR A 155 0.03 -20.92 -15.22
C THR A 155 1.45 -20.51 -15.60
N GLU A 156 1.59 -19.54 -16.50
CA GLU A 156 2.88 -19.01 -16.91
C GLU A 156 3.33 -17.89 -15.97
N ARG A 157 4.55 -18.01 -15.47
CA ARG A 157 5.19 -16.97 -14.68
C ARG A 157 6.08 -16.11 -15.57
N VAL A 158 5.69 -14.86 -15.80
CA VAL A 158 6.45 -13.92 -16.64
C VAL A 158 7.25 -12.98 -15.76
N ILE A 159 8.58 -12.97 -15.93
CA ILE A 159 9.48 -11.99 -15.30
C ILE A 159 10.30 -11.35 -16.40
N THR A 160 10.25 -10.02 -16.47
CA THR A 160 10.99 -9.25 -17.47
C THR A 160 12.18 -8.52 -16.84
N ARG A 161 13.22 -8.24 -17.65
CA ARG A 161 14.32 -7.38 -17.22
C ARG A 161 13.80 -5.99 -16.81
N LYS A 162 12.94 -5.38 -17.62
CA LYS A 162 12.35 -4.07 -17.35
C LYS A 162 11.60 -4.04 -16.01
N GLY A 163 10.76 -5.03 -15.75
CA GLY A 163 10.02 -5.14 -14.48
C GLY A 163 10.97 -5.30 -13.29
N SER A 164 11.97 -6.16 -13.45
CA SER A 164 13.00 -6.38 -12.42
C SER A 164 13.83 -5.13 -12.14
N GLU A 165 14.31 -4.43 -13.18
CA GLU A 165 15.09 -3.20 -13.03
C GLU A 165 14.34 -2.12 -12.27
N ARG A 166 13.10 -1.81 -12.67
CA ARG A 166 12.33 -0.72 -12.08
C ARG A 166 11.96 -0.97 -10.62
N ILE A 167 11.65 -2.22 -10.25
CA ILE A 167 11.28 -2.52 -8.86
C ILE A 167 12.50 -2.55 -7.94
N ILE A 168 13.63 -3.06 -8.43
CA ILE A 168 14.86 -3.09 -7.67
C ILE A 168 15.40 -1.67 -7.48
N ARG A 169 15.46 -0.85 -8.53
CA ARG A 169 15.82 0.58 -8.42
C ARG A 169 14.90 1.31 -7.43
N LYS A 170 13.59 1.08 -7.51
CA LYS A 170 12.63 1.69 -6.57
C LYS A 170 12.94 1.33 -5.12
N ALA A 171 13.29 0.07 -4.85
CA ALA A 171 13.64 -0.38 -3.51
C ALA A 171 14.94 0.27 -2.98
N PHE A 172 15.97 0.32 -3.83
CA PHE A 172 17.26 0.93 -3.45
C PHE A 172 17.14 2.45 -3.31
N ASP A 173 16.39 3.13 -4.19
CA ASP A 173 16.11 4.57 -4.06
C ASP A 173 15.35 4.88 -2.76
N LEU A 174 14.36 4.08 -2.39
CA LEU A 174 13.64 4.23 -1.14
C LEU A 174 14.55 3.95 0.07
N ALA A 175 15.42 2.94 0.01
CA ALA A 175 16.40 2.68 1.04
C ALA A 175 17.31 3.91 1.25
N ARG A 176 17.85 4.47 0.17
CA ARG A 176 18.68 5.68 0.18
C ARG A 176 17.93 6.88 0.77
N GLN A 177 16.71 7.15 0.29
CA GLN A 177 15.89 8.30 0.71
C GLN A 177 15.50 8.23 2.20
N THR A 178 15.29 7.01 2.72
CA THR A 178 14.88 6.79 4.12
C THR A 178 16.06 6.51 5.05
N GLY A 179 17.30 6.54 4.55
CA GLY A 179 18.52 6.29 5.34
C GLY A 179 18.75 4.83 5.72
N ARG A 180 17.97 3.90 5.15
CA ARG A 180 18.13 2.46 5.34
C ARG A 180 19.40 1.98 4.64
N LYS A 181 20.09 1.00 5.24
CA LYS A 181 21.40 0.52 4.80
C LYS A 181 21.38 -0.88 4.21
N LYS A 182 20.28 -1.63 4.43
CA LYS A 182 20.17 -3.03 4.01
C LYS A 182 18.97 -3.23 3.09
N ALA A 183 19.19 -3.93 1.98
CA ALA A 183 18.14 -4.35 1.06
C ALA A 183 18.24 -5.86 0.80
N HIS A 184 17.24 -6.63 1.25
CA HIS A 184 17.12 -8.05 0.98
C HIS A 184 16.42 -8.28 -0.34
N VAL A 185 17.13 -8.87 -1.30
CA VAL A 185 16.59 -9.30 -2.60
C VAL A 185 16.09 -10.74 -2.45
N VAL A 186 14.78 -10.91 -2.42
CA VAL A 186 14.15 -12.18 -2.11
C VAL A 186 13.65 -12.87 -3.38
N HIS A 187 14.09 -14.13 -3.58
CA HIS A 187 13.80 -14.90 -4.78
C HIS A 187 13.82 -16.42 -4.51
N LYS A 188 13.65 -17.24 -5.55
CA LYS A 188 13.78 -18.71 -5.51
C LYS A 188 14.63 -19.24 -6.69
N ALA A 189 15.78 -18.61 -6.94
CA ALA A 189 16.59 -18.90 -8.12
C ALA A 189 17.22 -20.30 -8.13
N ASN A 190 17.31 -20.97 -6.99
CA ASN A 190 17.76 -22.36 -6.91
C ASN A 190 16.77 -23.35 -7.57
N VAL A 191 15.48 -23.00 -7.65
CA VAL A 191 14.41 -23.80 -8.30
C VAL A 191 13.94 -23.11 -9.58
N LEU A 192 13.56 -21.84 -9.50
CA LEU A 192 13.06 -21.04 -10.63
C LEU A 192 14.22 -20.36 -11.37
N ARG A 193 15.06 -21.17 -11.99
CA ARG A 193 16.39 -20.76 -12.52
C ARG A 193 16.28 -19.66 -13.58
N GLN A 194 15.26 -19.65 -14.42
CA GLN A 194 15.12 -18.64 -15.48
C GLN A 194 14.47 -17.35 -14.92
N THR A 195 13.29 -17.45 -14.34
CA THR A 195 12.53 -16.28 -13.90
C THR A 195 13.14 -15.59 -12.68
N CYS A 196 13.39 -16.33 -11.60
CA CYS A 196 14.09 -15.78 -10.43
C CYS A 196 15.58 -15.54 -10.70
N GLY A 197 16.21 -16.33 -11.59
CA GLY A 197 17.57 -16.10 -12.02
C GLY A 197 17.76 -14.76 -12.74
N LEU A 198 16.82 -14.38 -13.62
CA LEU A 198 16.81 -13.07 -14.26
C LEU A 198 16.65 -11.95 -13.22
N PHE A 199 15.67 -12.06 -12.31
CA PHE A 199 15.46 -11.07 -11.25
C PHE A 199 16.71 -10.89 -10.39
N ARG A 200 17.35 -11.99 -9.97
CA ARG A 200 18.61 -12.02 -9.21
C ARG A 200 19.76 -11.35 -9.98
N ALA A 201 19.96 -11.70 -11.26
CA ALA A 201 21.04 -11.14 -12.07
C ALA A 201 20.91 -9.62 -12.20
N VAL A 202 19.68 -9.13 -12.45
CA VAL A 202 19.39 -7.70 -12.51
C VAL A 202 19.67 -7.01 -11.17
N ALA A 203 19.33 -7.65 -10.05
CA ALA A 203 19.62 -7.10 -8.73
C ALA A 203 21.10 -6.94 -8.46
N LEU A 204 21.92 -7.93 -8.84
CA LEU A 204 23.37 -7.87 -8.73
C LEU A 204 24.00 -6.79 -9.61
N GLU A 205 23.43 -6.55 -10.80
CA GLU A 205 23.86 -5.45 -11.67
C GLU A 205 23.58 -4.09 -11.04
N ILE A 206 22.34 -3.86 -10.59
CA ILE A 206 21.87 -2.59 -10.03
C ILE A 206 22.55 -2.28 -8.69
N ALA A 207 22.76 -3.26 -7.83
CA ALA A 207 23.40 -3.05 -6.52
C ALA A 207 24.77 -2.34 -6.62
N ARG A 208 25.49 -2.52 -7.73
CA ARG A 208 26.78 -1.83 -7.96
C ARG A 208 26.66 -0.31 -8.08
N GLU A 209 25.46 0.19 -8.39
CA GLU A 209 25.17 1.61 -8.49
C GLU A 209 24.81 2.24 -7.12
N TYR A 210 24.67 1.40 -6.07
CA TYR A 210 24.26 1.78 -4.71
C TYR A 210 25.25 1.25 -3.65
N PRO A 211 26.53 1.65 -3.72
CA PRO A 211 27.58 1.10 -2.84
C PRO A 211 27.35 1.38 -1.35
N GLU A 212 26.47 2.33 -1.02
CA GLU A 212 26.09 2.67 0.36
C GLU A 212 25.01 1.76 0.96
N ILE A 213 24.42 0.86 0.13
CA ILE A 213 23.36 -0.07 0.56
C ILE A 213 23.90 -1.50 0.44
N GLU A 214 23.92 -2.19 1.56
CA GLU A 214 24.24 -3.60 1.62
C GLU A 214 23.13 -4.44 0.98
N MET A 215 23.41 -5.02 -0.20
CA MET A 215 22.49 -5.97 -0.82
C MET A 215 22.71 -7.37 -0.25
N LEU A 216 21.64 -7.96 0.29
CA LEU A 216 21.62 -9.31 0.81
C LEU A 216 20.70 -10.19 -0.02
N GLU A 217 21.17 -11.34 -0.49
CA GLU A 217 20.32 -12.30 -1.21
C GLU A 217 19.69 -13.28 -0.22
N MET A 218 18.38 -13.58 -0.42
CA MET A 218 17.70 -14.55 0.41
C MET A 218 16.69 -15.38 -0.40
N LEU A 219 16.59 -16.67 -0.10
CA LEU A 219 15.53 -17.50 -0.65
C LEU A 219 14.20 -17.18 0.05
N VAL A 220 13.09 -17.23 -0.67
CA VAL A 220 11.77 -16.80 -0.17
C VAL A 220 11.30 -17.61 1.04
N ASP A 221 11.57 -18.91 1.06
CA ASP A 221 11.27 -19.79 2.19
C ASP A 221 12.12 -19.46 3.42
N THR A 222 13.40 -19.15 3.22
CA THR A 222 14.26 -18.65 4.29
C THR A 222 13.79 -17.28 4.78
N CYS A 223 13.37 -16.38 3.89
CA CYS A 223 12.84 -15.08 4.26
C CYS A 223 11.57 -15.20 5.12
N ALA A 224 10.63 -16.08 4.75
CA ALA A 224 9.44 -16.35 5.54
C ALA A 224 9.79 -16.85 6.95
N MET A 225 10.71 -17.82 7.06
CA MET A 225 11.20 -18.31 8.36
C MET A 225 11.85 -17.19 9.18
N GLU A 226 12.70 -16.36 8.56
CA GLU A 226 13.41 -15.28 9.25
C GLU A 226 12.49 -14.14 9.65
N LEU A 227 11.43 -13.85 8.89
CA LEU A 227 10.40 -12.89 9.28
C LEU A 227 9.72 -13.32 10.59
N VAL A 228 9.41 -14.60 10.75
CA VAL A 228 8.85 -15.11 12.02
C VAL A 228 9.88 -15.06 13.14
N ARG A 229 11.14 -15.41 12.85
CA ARG A 229 12.20 -15.53 13.86
C ARG A 229 12.71 -14.19 14.34
N ALA A 230 13.07 -13.29 13.44
CA ALA A 230 13.77 -12.04 13.71
C ALA A 230 13.41 -10.94 12.66
N PRO A 231 12.14 -10.46 12.61
CA PRO A 231 11.71 -9.48 11.63
C PRO A 231 12.47 -8.14 11.75
N GLU A 232 13.00 -7.82 12.91
CA GLU A 232 13.77 -6.61 13.21
C GLU A 232 15.11 -6.51 12.46
N GLN A 233 15.58 -7.60 11.86
CA GLN A 233 16.80 -7.59 11.02
C GLN A 233 16.59 -6.97 9.65
N PHE A 234 15.34 -6.91 9.18
CA PHE A 234 15.00 -6.43 7.85
C PHE A 234 14.77 -4.92 7.85
N GLU A 235 15.33 -4.22 6.85
CA GLU A 235 15.06 -2.81 6.60
C GLU A 235 14.25 -2.62 5.31
N VAL A 236 14.71 -3.22 4.20
CA VAL A 236 13.99 -3.27 2.93
C VAL A 236 14.00 -4.71 2.42
N ILE A 237 12.85 -5.18 1.98
CA ILE A 237 12.70 -6.43 1.21
C ILE A 237 12.20 -6.06 -0.17
N VAL A 238 12.90 -6.48 -1.23
CA VAL A 238 12.41 -6.36 -2.60
C VAL A 238 12.22 -7.73 -3.20
N THR A 239 11.08 -7.95 -3.83
CA THR A 239 10.74 -9.26 -4.38
C THR A 239 9.69 -9.19 -5.50
N THR A 240 9.48 -10.33 -6.17
CA THR A 240 8.48 -10.51 -7.21
C THR A 240 7.07 -10.53 -6.65
N ASN A 241 6.08 -10.37 -7.52
CA ASN A 241 4.68 -10.11 -7.16
C ASN A 241 4.11 -11.09 -6.12
N LEU A 242 3.99 -12.38 -6.42
CA LEU A 242 3.38 -13.35 -5.51
C LEU A 242 4.15 -13.50 -4.20
N PHE A 243 5.47 -13.52 -4.24
CA PHE A 243 6.28 -13.63 -3.02
C PHE A 243 6.08 -12.42 -2.12
N GLY A 244 6.02 -11.21 -2.71
CA GLY A 244 5.75 -9.99 -1.97
C GLY A 244 4.36 -9.97 -1.34
N ASP A 245 3.36 -10.55 -2.00
CA ASP A 245 2.01 -10.69 -1.45
C ASP A 245 2.02 -11.54 -0.18
N ILE A 246 2.57 -12.74 -0.27
CA ILE A 246 2.60 -13.70 0.85
C ILE A 246 3.41 -13.15 2.03
N LEU A 247 4.65 -12.70 1.76
CA LEU A 247 5.55 -12.22 2.82
C LEU A 247 5.02 -10.97 3.54
N SER A 248 4.31 -10.09 2.83
CA SER A 248 3.77 -8.89 3.46
C SER A 248 2.54 -9.17 4.32
N ASP A 249 1.69 -10.11 3.93
CA ASP A 249 0.56 -10.53 4.75
C ASP A 249 1.03 -11.24 6.02
N GLU A 250 2.06 -12.09 5.92
CA GLU A 250 2.75 -12.68 7.08
C GLU A 250 3.32 -11.59 7.99
N ALA A 251 4.06 -10.63 7.43
CA ALA A 251 4.70 -9.56 8.20
C ALA A 251 3.70 -8.63 8.91
N CYS A 252 2.52 -8.39 8.32
CA CYS A 252 1.46 -7.59 8.96
C CYS A 252 1.02 -8.15 10.31
N MET A 253 1.06 -9.48 10.47
CA MET A 253 0.65 -10.12 11.73
C MET A 253 1.53 -9.75 12.91
N PHE A 254 2.79 -9.39 12.67
CA PHE A 254 3.71 -8.99 13.75
C PHE A 254 3.44 -7.59 14.30
N VAL A 255 2.67 -6.77 13.60
CA VAL A 255 2.44 -5.36 13.95
C VAL A 255 0.99 -5.02 14.28
N GLY A 256 0.11 -6.03 14.36
CA GLY A 256 -1.30 -5.85 14.73
C GLY A 256 -2.30 -6.37 13.71
N GLY A 257 -1.84 -7.01 12.63
CA GLY A 257 -2.67 -7.62 11.61
C GLY A 257 -3.09 -6.69 10.48
N LEU A 258 -3.96 -7.19 9.61
CA LEU A 258 -4.38 -6.48 8.38
C LEU A 258 -5.16 -5.19 8.65
N GLY A 259 -5.81 -5.07 9.81
CA GLY A 259 -6.56 -3.86 10.19
C GLY A 259 -5.69 -2.61 10.41
N VAL A 260 -4.37 -2.79 10.53
CA VAL A 260 -3.39 -1.71 10.67
C VAL A 260 -2.37 -1.67 9.51
N ALA A 261 -2.60 -2.47 8.47
CA ALA A 261 -1.69 -2.59 7.33
C ALA A 261 -2.14 -1.72 6.16
N ALA A 262 -1.27 -0.83 5.71
CA ALA A 262 -1.49 0.04 4.57
C ALA A 262 -0.55 -0.28 3.41
N SER A 263 -0.95 0.05 2.19
CA SER A 263 -0.10 -0.06 1.02
C SER A 263 -0.27 1.10 0.04
N GLY A 264 0.79 1.36 -0.75
CA GLY A 264 0.77 2.29 -1.86
C GLY A 264 1.15 1.60 -3.16
N ASN A 265 0.28 1.67 -4.16
CA ASN A 265 0.57 1.20 -5.52
C ASN A 265 1.08 2.37 -6.33
N ILE A 266 2.34 2.32 -6.71
CA ILE A 266 3.07 3.44 -7.33
C ILE A 266 3.40 3.11 -8.78
N GLY A 267 2.99 3.99 -9.67
CA GLY A 267 3.38 4.01 -11.07
C GLY A 267 4.21 5.24 -11.42
N THR A 268 4.47 5.44 -12.72
CA THR A 268 5.15 6.65 -13.21
C THR A 268 4.21 7.86 -13.28
N ALA A 269 2.93 7.61 -13.56
CA ALA A 269 1.94 8.66 -13.81
C ALA A 269 0.72 8.60 -12.89
N ALA A 270 0.65 7.63 -11.99
CA ALA A 270 -0.47 7.45 -11.08
C ALA A 270 -0.01 6.79 -9.77
N ALA A 271 -0.71 7.08 -8.68
CA ALA A 271 -0.52 6.43 -7.39
C ALA A 271 -1.88 6.16 -6.73
N VAL A 272 -2.04 4.96 -6.18
CA VAL A 272 -3.25 4.53 -5.49
C VAL A 272 -2.87 3.96 -4.12
N PHE A 273 -3.45 4.49 -3.07
CA PHE A 273 -3.19 4.10 -1.68
C PHE A 273 -4.40 3.35 -1.13
N GLU A 274 -4.15 2.26 -0.42
CA GLU A 274 -5.20 1.35 0.03
C GLU A 274 -4.85 0.67 1.35
N PRO A 275 -5.83 0.27 2.17
CA PRO A 275 -5.61 -0.73 3.20
C PRO A 275 -5.28 -2.08 2.56
N VAL A 276 -4.58 -2.95 3.29
CA VAL A 276 -4.26 -4.31 2.79
C VAL A 276 -5.46 -5.26 2.92
N HIS A 277 -6.37 -4.99 3.88
CA HIS A 277 -7.57 -5.82 4.09
C HIS A 277 -8.54 -5.77 2.91
N GLY A 278 -9.35 -6.82 2.74
CA GLY A 278 -10.42 -6.90 1.75
C GLY A 278 -11.74 -6.23 2.20
N SER A 279 -12.83 -6.55 1.51
CA SER A 279 -14.17 -5.98 1.70
C SER A 279 -14.88 -6.37 2.99
N ALA A 280 -14.41 -7.39 3.70
CA ALA A 280 -14.93 -7.88 5.00
C ALA A 280 -16.47 -7.90 5.09
N PRO A 281 -17.18 -8.69 4.26
CA PRO A 281 -18.65 -8.69 4.21
C PRO A 281 -19.35 -8.83 5.58
N PRO A 282 -18.83 -9.64 6.54
CA PRO A 282 -19.47 -9.76 7.86
C PRO A 282 -19.49 -8.48 8.70
N LEU A 283 -18.69 -7.48 8.35
CA LEU A 283 -18.60 -6.21 9.09
C LEU A 283 -19.45 -5.10 8.47
N VAL A 284 -20.00 -5.30 7.28
CA VAL A 284 -20.80 -4.29 6.58
C VAL A 284 -22.00 -3.86 7.42
N GLY A 285 -22.15 -2.55 7.62
CA GLY A 285 -23.26 -1.95 8.37
C GLY A 285 -23.24 -2.16 9.89
N THR A 286 -22.20 -2.83 10.43
CA THR A 286 -22.06 -3.03 11.88
C THR A 286 -21.44 -1.84 12.60
N GLY A 287 -20.82 -0.91 11.88
CA GLY A 287 -20.05 0.20 12.45
C GLY A 287 -18.80 -0.26 13.22
N LYS A 288 -18.26 -1.44 12.91
CA LYS A 288 -17.10 -2.03 13.61
C LYS A 288 -15.86 -2.17 12.73
N ALA A 289 -15.92 -1.73 11.47
CA ALA A 289 -14.76 -1.74 10.59
C ALA A 289 -13.66 -0.86 11.17
N ASN A 290 -12.42 -1.37 11.18
CA ASN A 290 -11.27 -0.62 11.67
C ASN A 290 -10.77 0.35 10.58
N PRO A 291 -10.80 1.69 10.78
CA PRO A 291 -10.34 2.64 9.78
C PRO A 291 -8.83 2.88 9.80
N THR A 292 -8.09 2.27 10.73
CA THR A 292 -6.66 2.52 10.96
C THR A 292 -5.82 2.31 9.70
N ALA A 293 -6.00 1.18 9.02
CA ALA A 293 -5.24 0.89 7.79
C ALA A 293 -5.48 1.95 6.70
N THR A 294 -6.73 2.44 6.57
CA THR A 294 -7.07 3.50 5.63
C THR A 294 -6.48 4.85 6.04
N PHE A 295 -6.41 5.17 7.33
CA PHE A 295 -5.71 6.37 7.80
C PHE A 295 -4.21 6.30 7.53
N LEU A 296 -3.59 5.14 7.73
CA LEU A 296 -2.18 4.94 7.40
C LEU A 296 -1.92 5.00 5.89
N ALA A 297 -2.82 4.46 5.06
CA ALA A 297 -2.78 4.63 3.61
C ALA A 297 -2.94 6.11 3.20
N THR A 298 -3.81 6.86 3.90
CA THR A 298 -3.96 8.31 3.73
C THR A 298 -2.67 9.05 4.10
N ALA A 299 -1.99 8.66 5.17
CA ALA A 299 -0.69 9.23 5.53
C ALA A 299 0.39 8.94 4.46
N MET A 300 0.41 7.72 3.89
CA MET A 300 1.29 7.40 2.75
C MET A 300 0.97 8.26 1.52
N MET A 301 -0.31 8.52 1.24
CA MET A 301 -0.73 9.42 0.17
C MET A 301 -0.22 10.85 0.41
N LEU A 302 -0.36 11.37 1.63
CA LEU A 302 0.15 12.70 1.99
C LEU A 302 1.67 12.80 1.81
N GLU A 303 2.43 11.78 2.21
CA GLU A 303 3.88 11.73 1.93
C GLU A 303 4.19 11.77 0.43
N HIS A 304 3.44 11.01 -0.37
CA HIS A 304 3.58 10.99 -1.82
C HIS A 304 3.32 12.38 -2.44
N LEU A 305 2.38 13.13 -1.90
CA LEU A 305 2.07 14.50 -2.29
C LEU A 305 3.10 15.53 -1.79
N GLY A 306 4.07 15.12 -0.97
CA GLY A 306 5.08 16.00 -0.36
C GLY A 306 4.66 16.62 0.98
N GLU A 307 3.47 16.27 1.49
CA GLU A 307 2.90 16.78 2.74
C GLU A 307 3.35 15.97 3.96
N THR A 308 4.68 15.86 4.13
CA THR A 308 5.31 14.99 5.14
C THR A 308 4.95 15.36 6.57
N GLU A 309 4.75 16.66 6.86
CA GLU A 309 4.32 17.13 8.17
C GLU A 309 2.91 16.62 8.50
N GLN A 310 1.96 16.79 7.58
CA GLN A 310 0.59 16.35 7.78
C GLN A 310 0.46 14.83 7.83
N ALA A 311 1.28 14.11 7.05
CA ALA A 311 1.39 12.66 7.11
C ALA A 311 1.87 12.19 8.49
N SER A 312 2.89 12.84 9.05
CA SER A 312 3.41 12.54 10.39
C SER A 312 2.39 12.86 11.48
N ARG A 313 1.70 13.99 11.39
CA ARG A 313 0.61 14.34 12.33
C ARG A 313 -0.48 13.28 12.33
N LEU A 314 -0.92 12.82 11.16
CA LEU A 314 -1.95 11.78 11.04
C LEU A 314 -1.47 10.45 11.65
N ARG A 315 -0.24 10.01 11.35
CA ARG A 315 0.31 8.79 11.98
C ARG A 315 0.36 8.90 13.49
N ASN A 316 0.88 10.01 14.01
CA ASN A 316 0.98 10.23 15.45
C ASN A 316 -0.40 10.24 16.12
N ALA A 317 -1.43 10.81 15.48
CA ALA A 317 -2.79 10.78 15.98
C ALA A 317 -3.34 9.34 16.05
N VAL A 318 -3.12 8.55 15.02
CA VAL A 318 -3.50 7.12 14.99
C VAL A 318 -2.76 6.34 16.07
N GLU A 319 -1.44 6.47 16.17
CA GLU A 319 -0.62 5.79 17.18
C GLU A 319 -1.04 6.18 18.60
N SER A 320 -1.39 7.46 18.84
CA SER A 320 -1.90 7.94 20.14
C SER A 320 -3.24 7.28 20.50
N CYS A 321 -4.14 7.10 19.54
CA CYS A 321 -5.40 6.36 19.76
C CYS A 321 -5.12 4.90 20.12
N ILE A 322 -4.20 4.24 19.41
CA ILE A 322 -3.83 2.84 19.67
C ILE A 322 -3.21 2.72 21.07
N ALA A 323 -2.26 3.57 21.42
CA ALA A 323 -1.61 3.58 22.73
C ALA A 323 -2.59 3.79 23.90
N ALA A 324 -3.64 4.57 23.66
CA ALA A 324 -4.71 4.83 24.65
C ALA A 324 -5.78 3.76 24.69
N GLY A 325 -5.69 2.67 23.90
CA GLY A 325 -6.73 1.65 23.78
C GLY A 325 -8.03 2.17 23.15
N GLN A 326 -7.99 3.34 22.50
CA GLN A 326 -9.10 3.95 21.80
C GLN A 326 -9.23 3.40 20.37
N VAL A 327 -9.53 2.12 20.27
CA VAL A 327 -9.52 1.33 19.04
C VAL A 327 -10.83 0.54 18.88
N THR A 328 -10.99 -0.04 17.71
CA THR A 328 -12.12 -0.91 17.34
C THR A 328 -11.99 -2.31 17.93
N PRO A 329 -13.06 -3.14 17.91
CA PRO A 329 -13.07 -4.46 18.56
C PRO A 329 -12.03 -5.46 18.07
N ASP A 330 -11.58 -5.38 16.84
CA ASP A 330 -10.53 -6.22 16.26
C ASP A 330 -9.15 -6.01 16.95
N LEU A 331 -8.93 -4.82 17.50
CA LEU A 331 -7.80 -4.49 18.35
C LEU A 331 -8.13 -4.51 19.86
N GLY A 332 -9.21 -5.18 20.24
CA GLY A 332 -9.62 -5.34 21.66
C GLY A 332 -10.28 -4.11 22.27
N GLY A 333 -10.58 -3.07 21.49
CA GLY A 333 -11.27 -1.87 21.97
C GLY A 333 -12.80 -1.96 21.88
N ALA A 334 -13.46 -0.86 22.18
CA ALA A 334 -14.92 -0.76 22.17
C ALA A 334 -15.45 0.35 21.25
N LEU A 335 -14.59 1.02 20.50
CA LEU A 335 -15.02 2.10 19.61
C LEU A 335 -15.65 1.56 18.33
N THR A 336 -16.64 2.30 17.84
CA THR A 336 -17.13 2.13 16.47
C THR A 336 -16.15 2.75 15.48
N THR A 337 -16.29 2.43 14.19
CA THR A 337 -15.54 3.06 13.09
C THR A 337 -15.56 4.58 13.19
N ASP A 338 -16.77 5.15 13.35
CA ASP A 338 -16.98 6.58 13.48
C ASP A 338 -16.44 7.13 14.83
N GLY A 339 -16.56 6.35 15.91
CA GLY A 339 -15.98 6.69 17.21
C GLY A 339 -14.48 6.87 17.16
N MET A 340 -13.76 5.95 16.51
CA MET A 340 -12.32 6.03 16.32
C MET A 340 -11.94 7.21 15.39
N THR A 341 -12.70 7.42 14.33
CA THR A 341 -12.50 8.57 13.42
C THR A 341 -12.58 9.89 14.16
N ARG A 342 -13.60 10.09 15.00
CA ARG A 342 -13.71 11.30 15.84
C ARG A 342 -12.54 11.48 16.80
N LYS A 343 -11.98 10.38 17.35
CA LYS A 343 -10.80 10.47 18.22
C LYS A 343 -9.57 10.94 17.47
N VAL A 344 -9.31 10.38 16.30
CA VAL A 344 -8.19 10.81 15.44
C VAL A 344 -8.35 12.27 15.04
N ILE A 345 -9.54 12.70 14.61
CA ILE A 345 -9.83 14.09 14.25
C ILE A 345 -9.60 15.02 15.45
N GLY A 346 -10.04 14.64 16.65
CA GLY A 346 -9.88 15.44 17.87
C GLY A 346 -8.41 15.63 18.30
N ILE A 347 -7.49 14.76 17.83
CA ILE A 347 -6.05 14.92 18.07
C ILE A 347 -5.41 15.81 16.98
N LEU A 348 -5.95 15.80 15.78
CA LEU A 348 -5.46 16.58 14.65
C LEU A 348 -5.82 18.07 14.73
N GLY A 349 -6.98 18.40 15.28
CA GLY A 349 -7.48 19.78 15.46
C GLY A 349 -7.20 20.31 16.82
#